data_54d4af9b7417f48cab9697555c47a90e
#
_entry.id   54d4af9b7417f48cab9697555c47a90e
#
_cell.length_a   1.000
_cell.length_b   1.000
_cell.length_c   1.000
_cell.angle_alpha   90.00
_cell.angle_beta   90.00
_cell.angle_gamma   90.00
#
_symmetry.space_group_name_H-M   'P 1'
#
loop_
_entity.id
_entity.type
_entity.pdbx_description
1 polymer ?
#
loop_
_entity_poly.entity_id
_entity_poly.type
_entity_poly.pdbx_seq_one_letter_code
_entity_poly.pdbx_strand_id
1 'polypeptide(L)'
;MHKANDEAFDNVMWIIKWMLQNKHRGIRFSLDGNLVPIGMSDASNKPVMISGLCQAGYVIMWMGGPIASESRRLNHVGLSSEHNEYMAICLLVKKIMWFRQLMQELGLGEEWIKLPTEIFADNVQANRLCREHFISPGNQYIATQYHFNKEKVQSGDVIIHYVNTVNNIADIFTKALGRQVVDTILRMLLGYDPDQLKMILKAADIKHTESSTL
;
A
#
# COMPACT_ATOMS: atom_id res chain seq x y z
N MET A 1 -9.60 -23.80 -15.65
CA MET A 1 -8.43 -23.36 -16.43
C MET A 1 -8.94 -22.57 -17.63
N HIS A 2 -8.51 -21.31 -17.76
CA HIS A 2 -8.74 -20.58 -18.99
C HIS A 2 -7.94 -21.27 -20.11
N LYS A 3 -8.53 -21.37 -21.30
CA LYS A 3 -7.83 -21.91 -22.46
C LYS A 3 -6.59 -21.06 -22.72
N ALA A 4 -5.42 -21.68 -22.74
CA ALA A 4 -4.21 -21.02 -23.17
C ALA A 4 -4.41 -20.55 -24.62
N ASN A 5 -4.04 -19.32 -24.90
CA ASN A 5 -4.03 -18.74 -26.24
C ASN A 5 -2.65 -18.13 -26.51
N ASP A 6 -2.38 -17.79 -27.76
CA ASP A 6 -1.08 -17.23 -28.16
C ASP A 6 -0.76 -15.92 -27.44
N GLU A 7 -1.76 -15.08 -27.19
CA GLU A 7 -1.60 -13.85 -26.44
C GLU A 7 -1.15 -14.10 -24.99
N ALA A 8 -1.72 -15.09 -24.31
CA ALA A 8 -1.31 -15.46 -22.96
C ALA A 8 0.13 -16.00 -22.94
N PHE A 9 0.53 -16.75 -23.96
CA PHE A 9 1.89 -17.25 -24.13
C PHE A 9 2.88 -16.09 -24.35
N ASP A 10 2.56 -15.15 -25.23
CA ASP A 10 3.38 -13.96 -25.50
C ASP A 10 3.55 -13.10 -24.24
N ASN A 11 2.49 -12.92 -23.44
CA ASN A 11 2.56 -12.22 -22.18
C ASN A 11 3.52 -12.89 -21.17
N VAL A 12 3.49 -14.24 -21.07
CA VAL A 12 4.43 -14.98 -20.23
C VAL A 12 5.85 -14.83 -20.74
N MET A 13 6.07 -14.94 -22.05
CA MET A 13 7.41 -14.76 -22.65
C MET A 13 7.93 -13.35 -22.44
N TRP A 14 7.06 -12.33 -22.46
CA TRP A 14 7.43 -10.96 -22.16
C TRP A 14 7.88 -10.81 -20.69
N ILE A 15 7.16 -11.40 -19.74
CA ILE A 15 7.54 -11.42 -18.32
C ILE A 15 8.91 -12.08 -18.14
N ILE A 16 9.14 -13.25 -18.76
CA ILE A 16 10.43 -13.95 -18.68
C ILE A 16 11.57 -13.10 -19.24
N LYS A 17 11.37 -12.46 -20.39
CA LYS A 17 12.37 -11.55 -20.97
C LYS A 17 12.68 -10.38 -20.04
N TRP A 18 11.65 -9.78 -19.44
CA TRP A 18 11.82 -8.70 -18.48
C TRP A 18 12.61 -9.16 -17.25
N MET A 19 12.29 -10.32 -16.68
CA MET A 19 13.03 -10.90 -15.55
C MET A 19 14.51 -11.13 -15.88
N LEU A 20 14.81 -11.70 -17.05
CA LEU A 20 16.19 -11.94 -17.52
C LEU A 20 16.97 -10.63 -17.69
N GLN A 21 16.34 -9.58 -18.20
CA GLN A 21 16.96 -8.25 -18.35
C GLN A 21 17.22 -7.58 -16.99
N ASN A 22 16.41 -7.89 -15.98
CA ASN A 22 16.49 -7.27 -14.65
C ASN A 22 17.04 -8.22 -13.56
N LYS A 23 17.64 -9.35 -13.93
CA LYS A 23 18.16 -10.37 -12.98
C LYS A 23 19.22 -9.85 -12.00
N HIS A 24 19.84 -8.72 -12.30
CA HIS A 24 20.83 -8.06 -11.44
C HIS A 24 20.21 -7.12 -10.41
N ARG A 25 18.92 -6.85 -10.50
CA ARG A 25 18.19 -6.02 -9.51
C ARG A 25 17.83 -6.90 -8.32
N GLY A 26 18.37 -6.56 -7.16
CA GLY A 26 18.04 -7.19 -5.87
C GLY A 26 17.41 -6.17 -4.93
N ILE A 27 16.89 -6.64 -3.81
CA ILE A 27 16.41 -5.77 -2.73
C ILE A 27 17.63 -5.36 -1.88
N ARG A 28 17.70 -4.07 -1.54
CA ARG A 28 18.72 -3.51 -0.64
C ARG A 28 18.07 -3.11 0.67
N PHE A 29 18.62 -3.60 1.77
CA PHE A 29 18.31 -3.15 3.12
C PHE A 29 19.47 -2.32 3.64
N SER A 30 19.18 -1.27 4.43
CA SER A 30 20.18 -0.43 5.05
C SER A 30 19.94 -0.35 6.55
N LEU A 31 20.98 -0.52 7.35
CA LEU A 31 20.92 -0.34 8.80
C LEU A 31 20.67 1.13 9.20
N ASP A 32 21.03 2.08 8.32
CA ASP A 32 20.73 3.50 8.49
C ASP A 32 19.29 3.85 8.05
N GLY A 33 18.54 2.85 7.60
CA GLY A 33 17.13 2.99 7.21
C GLY A 33 16.22 3.25 8.39
N ASN A 34 14.98 3.65 8.08
CA ASN A 34 13.97 3.85 9.12
C ASN A 34 13.69 2.53 9.84
N LEU A 35 13.93 2.50 11.15
CA LEU A 35 13.68 1.31 11.98
C LEU A 35 12.19 1.02 12.16
N VAL A 36 11.33 2.04 12.00
CA VAL A 36 9.88 1.87 12.02
C VAL A 36 9.41 1.47 10.63
N PRO A 37 8.67 0.35 10.47
CA PRO A 37 8.10 0.01 9.17
C PRO A 37 7.03 1.01 8.77
N ILE A 38 6.92 1.25 7.47
CA ILE A 38 5.87 2.07 6.86
C ILE A 38 5.08 1.27 5.85
N GLY A 39 3.81 1.64 5.63
CA GLY A 39 2.96 1.01 4.63
C GLY A 39 2.46 1.99 3.59
N MET A 40 2.30 1.53 2.35
CA MET A 40 1.60 2.27 1.30
C MET A 40 0.55 1.39 0.66
N SER A 41 -0.61 1.96 0.34
CA SER A 41 -1.70 1.24 -0.33
C SER A 41 -2.31 2.05 -1.46
N ASP A 42 -2.86 1.33 -2.42
CA ASP A 42 -3.58 1.87 -3.57
C ASP A 42 -4.68 0.89 -4.02
N ALA A 43 -5.72 1.40 -4.68
CA ALA A 43 -6.71 0.60 -5.38
C ALA A 43 -7.02 1.16 -6.76
N SER A 44 -7.09 0.29 -7.77
CA SER A 44 -7.53 0.72 -9.09
C SER A 44 -9.03 0.99 -9.09
N ASN A 45 -9.42 2.11 -9.68
CA ASN A 45 -10.84 2.47 -9.89
C ASN A 45 -11.39 1.92 -11.22
N LYS A 46 -10.54 1.29 -12.03
CA LYS A 46 -10.96 0.66 -13.28
C LYS A 46 -11.15 -0.84 -13.01
N PRO A 47 -12.39 -1.34 -13.10
CA PRO A 47 -12.62 -2.75 -12.99
C PRO A 47 -11.87 -3.51 -14.09
N VAL A 48 -11.33 -4.66 -13.77
CA VAL A 48 -10.75 -5.56 -14.76
C VAL A 48 -11.88 -5.95 -15.73
N MET A 49 -11.70 -5.68 -17.02
CA MET A 49 -12.76 -5.80 -18.05
C MET A 49 -13.52 -7.13 -18.01
N ILE A 50 -12.86 -8.23 -17.62
CA ILE A 50 -13.47 -9.58 -17.62
C ILE A 50 -14.27 -9.84 -16.34
N SER A 51 -13.96 -9.20 -15.22
CA SER A 51 -14.54 -9.54 -13.91
C SER A 51 -15.36 -8.44 -13.24
N GLY A 52 -15.24 -7.20 -13.71
CA GLY A 52 -15.84 -6.04 -13.05
C GLY A 52 -15.25 -5.71 -11.66
N LEU A 53 -14.22 -6.46 -11.23
CA LEU A 53 -13.60 -6.33 -9.92
C LEU A 53 -12.37 -5.42 -9.97
N CYS A 54 -12.16 -4.65 -8.92
CA CYS A 54 -11.01 -3.75 -8.78
C CYS A 54 -9.78 -4.48 -8.26
N GLN A 55 -8.60 -3.92 -8.53
CA GLN A 55 -7.33 -4.39 -8.03
C GLN A 55 -6.92 -3.54 -6.82
N ALA A 56 -6.56 -4.18 -5.71
CA ALA A 56 -5.95 -3.54 -4.56
C ALA A 56 -4.50 -3.97 -4.44
N GLY A 57 -3.66 -3.06 -3.99
CA GLY A 57 -2.25 -3.30 -3.80
C GLY A 57 -1.70 -2.61 -2.56
N TYR A 58 -0.67 -3.20 -1.96
CA TYR A 58 0.07 -2.57 -0.88
C TYR A 58 1.52 -3.01 -0.85
N VAL A 59 2.32 -2.23 -0.15
CA VAL A 59 3.69 -2.57 0.22
C VAL A 59 3.99 -2.14 1.65
N ILE A 60 4.78 -2.94 2.35
CA ILE A 60 5.37 -2.59 3.64
C ILE A 60 6.88 -2.47 3.42
N MET A 61 7.40 -1.29 3.72
CA MET A 61 8.83 -0.98 3.64
C MET A 61 9.44 -0.99 5.03
N TRP A 62 10.61 -1.58 5.18
CA TRP A 62 11.37 -1.58 6.41
C TRP A 62 12.87 -1.56 6.10
N MET A 63 13.62 -0.76 6.83
CA MET A 63 15.08 -0.63 6.64
C MET A 63 15.46 -0.33 5.16
N GLY A 64 14.64 0.50 4.50
CA GLY A 64 14.87 0.93 3.11
C GLY A 64 14.43 -0.05 2.03
N GLY A 65 14.01 -1.28 2.37
CA GLY A 65 13.56 -2.29 1.41
C GLY A 65 12.15 -2.81 1.70
N PRO A 66 11.49 -3.45 0.72
CA PRO A 66 10.18 -4.04 0.89
C PRO A 66 10.28 -5.37 1.62
N ILE A 67 9.48 -5.53 2.68
CA ILE A 67 9.38 -6.79 3.45
C ILE A 67 8.11 -7.56 3.15
N ALA A 68 7.08 -6.89 2.65
CA ALA A 68 5.85 -7.52 2.19
C ALA A 68 5.19 -6.65 1.12
N SER A 69 4.59 -7.28 0.13
CA SER A 69 3.76 -6.61 -0.87
C SER A 69 2.68 -7.57 -1.37
N GLU A 70 1.59 -7.01 -1.85
CA GLU A 70 0.52 -7.79 -2.46
C GLU A 70 -0.12 -6.98 -3.58
N SER A 71 -0.48 -7.69 -4.64
CA SER A 71 -1.37 -7.20 -5.69
C SER A 71 -2.48 -8.22 -5.84
N ARG A 72 -3.68 -7.87 -5.44
CA ARG A 72 -4.81 -8.80 -5.47
C ARG A 72 -6.10 -8.18 -5.98
N ARG A 73 -6.89 -8.99 -6.64
CA ARG A 73 -8.23 -8.64 -7.05
C ARG A 73 -9.16 -8.67 -5.83
N LEU A 74 -9.96 -7.62 -5.65
CA LEU A 74 -10.98 -7.59 -4.61
C LEU A 74 -12.11 -8.60 -4.94
N ASN A 75 -12.69 -9.21 -3.91
CA ASN A 75 -13.72 -10.24 -4.07
C ASN A 75 -15.14 -9.66 -4.20
N HIS A 76 -15.26 -8.34 -4.27
CA HIS A 76 -16.54 -7.63 -4.37
C HIS A 76 -16.40 -6.48 -5.37
N VAL A 77 -17.53 -6.11 -5.94
CA VAL A 77 -17.62 -4.92 -6.78
C VAL A 77 -17.64 -3.70 -5.86
N GLY A 78 -16.63 -2.85 -5.98
CA GLY A 78 -16.57 -1.59 -5.24
C GLY A 78 -17.64 -0.63 -5.73
N LEU A 79 -18.45 -0.10 -4.82
CA LEU A 79 -19.50 0.86 -5.12
C LEU A 79 -18.96 2.26 -5.42
N SER A 80 -17.72 2.54 -4.99
CA SER A 80 -17.02 3.81 -5.22
C SER A 80 -15.50 3.62 -5.16
N SER A 81 -14.75 4.60 -5.67
CA SER A 81 -13.28 4.62 -5.55
C SER A 81 -12.84 4.64 -4.09
N GLU A 82 -13.51 5.44 -3.29
CA GLU A 82 -13.30 5.54 -1.84
C GLU A 82 -13.41 4.18 -1.14
N HIS A 83 -14.41 3.37 -1.51
CA HIS A 83 -14.59 2.03 -0.98
C HIS A 83 -13.41 1.12 -1.33
N ASN A 84 -12.98 1.12 -2.59
CA ASN A 84 -11.86 0.28 -3.03
C ASN A 84 -10.55 0.67 -2.31
N GLU A 85 -10.28 1.96 -2.18
CA GLU A 85 -9.13 2.49 -1.45
C GLU A 85 -9.18 2.11 0.04
N TYR A 86 -10.36 2.25 0.65
CA TYR A 86 -10.57 1.83 2.03
C TYR A 86 -10.27 0.34 2.23
N MET A 87 -10.67 -0.50 1.27
CA MET A 87 -10.38 -1.93 1.29
C MET A 87 -8.89 -2.24 1.13
N ALA A 88 -8.16 -1.48 0.29
CA ALA A 88 -6.72 -1.60 0.17
C ALA A 88 -6.00 -1.25 1.49
N ILE A 89 -6.43 -0.17 2.16
CA ILE A 89 -5.95 0.18 3.51
C ILE A 89 -6.22 -0.98 4.49
N CYS A 90 -7.42 -1.59 4.46
CA CYS A 90 -7.75 -2.69 5.35
C CYS A 90 -6.84 -3.92 5.15
N LEU A 91 -6.50 -4.25 3.92
CA LEU A 91 -5.57 -5.33 3.61
C LEU A 91 -4.17 -5.04 4.18
N LEU A 92 -3.70 -3.81 3.98
CA LEU A 92 -2.43 -3.35 4.51
C LEU A 92 -2.40 -3.37 6.04
N VAL A 93 -3.43 -2.82 6.71
CA VAL A 93 -3.52 -2.81 8.19
C VAL A 93 -3.48 -4.23 8.74
N LYS A 94 -4.23 -5.18 8.17
CA LYS A 94 -4.17 -6.59 8.57
C LYS A 94 -2.76 -7.17 8.48
N LYS A 95 -2.03 -6.85 7.41
CA LYS A 95 -0.66 -7.33 7.22
C LYS A 95 0.32 -6.68 8.19
N ILE A 96 0.16 -5.38 8.47
CA ILE A 96 0.93 -4.66 9.48
C ILE A 96 0.71 -5.26 10.86
N MET A 97 -0.54 -5.52 11.27
CA MET A 97 -0.84 -6.11 12.56
C MET A 97 -0.22 -7.49 12.74
N TRP A 98 -0.29 -8.32 11.69
CA TRP A 98 0.42 -9.61 11.67
C TRP A 98 1.93 -9.45 11.82
N PHE A 99 2.53 -8.49 11.12
CA PHE A 99 3.97 -8.24 11.20
C PHE A 99 4.38 -7.74 12.58
N ARG A 100 3.60 -6.82 13.18
CA ARG A 100 3.85 -6.34 14.55
C ARG A 100 3.81 -7.47 15.56
N GLN A 101 2.82 -8.36 15.45
CA GLN A 101 2.72 -9.55 16.32
C GLN A 101 3.92 -10.47 16.13
N LEU A 102 4.31 -10.78 14.90
CA LEU A 102 5.50 -11.60 14.61
C LEU A 102 6.76 -11.04 15.25
N MET A 103 6.99 -9.73 15.11
CA MET A 103 8.16 -9.08 15.69
C MET A 103 8.15 -9.11 17.23
N GLN A 104 6.97 -8.96 17.82
CA GLN A 104 6.80 -9.08 19.28
C GLN A 104 7.09 -10.50 19.77
N GLU A 105 6.60 -11.52 19.08
CA GLU A 105 6.86 -12.92 19.43
C GLU A 105 8.34 -13.30 19.27
N LEU A 106 9.05 -12.67 18.33
CA LEU A 106 10.49 -12.84 18.15
C LEU A 106 11.34 -12.04 19.18
N GLY A 107 10.72 -11.22 20.03
CA GLY A 107 11.42 -10.33 20.94
C GLY A 107 12.20 -9.21 20.23
N LEU A 108 11.75 -8.84 19.02
CA LEU A 108 12.38 -7.81 18.20
C LEU A 108 11.49 -6.56 18.13
N GLY A 109 12.13 -5.41 18.02
CA GLY A 109 11.42 -4.16 17.73
C GLY A 109 10.62 -3.56 18.89
N GLU A 110 10.99 -3.83 20.15
CA GLU A 110 10.28 -3.29 21.33
C GLU A 110 10.14 -1.76 21.31
N GLU A 111 11.09 -1.06 20.73
CA GLU A 111 11.07 0.41 20.64
C GLU A 111 10.03 0.91 19.63
N TRP A 112 9.98 0.32 18.44
CA TRP A 112 9.07 0.80 17.39
C TRP A 112 7.66 0.21 17.49
N ILE A 113 7.48 -0.96 18.14
CA ILE A 113 6.14 -1.53 18.41
C ILE A 113 5.30 -0.58 19.29
N LYS A 114 5.92 0.25 20.10
CA LYS A 114 5.24 1.27 20.91
C LYS A 114 4.77 2.48 20.10
N LEU A 115 5.34 2.66 18.90
CA LEU A 115 4.97 3.74 17.99
C LEU A 115 3.91 3.27 16.99
N PRO A 116 3.01 4.13 16.51
CA PRO A 116 2.11 3.78 15.42
C PRO A 116 2.91 3.50 14.14
N THR A 117 2.47 2.48 13.38
CA THR A 117 3.01 2.27 12.04
C THR A 117 2.35 3.25 11.08
N GLU A 118 3.15 4.03 10.37
CA GLU A 118 2.67 5.02 9.41
C GLU A 118 2.19 4.35 8.12
N ILE A 119 1.00 4.73 7.68
CA ILE A 119 0.36 4.27 6.44
C ILE A 119 0.12 5.47 5.54
N PHE A 120 0.45 5.34 4.25
CA PHE A 120 0.28 6.38 3.25
C PHE A 120 -0.69 5.88 2.18
N ALA A 121 -1.75 6.67 1.92
CA ALA A 121 -2.75 6.40 0.89
C ALA A 121 -3.20 7.71 0.23
N ASP A 122 -3.51 7.67 -1.06
CA ASP A 122 -3.76 8.86 -1.87
C ASP A 122 -5.23 9.27 -1.98
N ASN A 123 -6.12 8.62 -1.24
CA ASN A 123 -7.53 8.97 -1.20
C ASN A 123 -7.91 9.65 0.13
N VAL A 124 -8.13 10.96 0.07
CA VAL A 124 -8.48 11.78 1.25
C VAL A 124 -9.73 11.27 1.95
N GLN A 125 -10.76 10.84 1.20
CA GLN A 125 -12.03 10.39 1.76
C GLN A 125 -11.87 9.03 2.45
N ALA A 126 -11.16 8.09 1.84
CA ALA A 126 -10.86 6.80 2.45
C ALA A 126 -10.06 6.98 3.76
N ASN A 127 -9.07 7.89 3.75
CA ASN A 127 -8.26 8.22 4.93
C ASN A 127 -9.14 8.83 6.04
N ARG A 128 -10.07 9.70 5.68
CA ARG A 128 -11.03 10.30 6.61
C ARG A 128 -11.94 9.25 7.24
N LEU A 129 -12.45 8.31 6.45
CA LEU A 129 -13.27 7.19 6.94
C LEU A 129 -12.56 6.33 7.98
N CYS A 130 -11.24 6.17 7.87
CA CYS A 130 -10.47 5.42 8.87
C CYS A 130 -10.34 6.16 10.22
N ARG A 131 -10.51 7.49 10.25
CA ARG A 131 -10.32 8.32 11.44
C ARG A 131 -11.64 8.71 12.11
N GLU A 132 -12.66 9.05 11.32
CA GLU A 132 -13.90 9.66 11.81
C GLU A 132 -15.02 8.64 12.10
N HIS A 133 -15.94 9.05 12.98
CA HIS A 133 -17.16 8.29 13.33
C HIS A 133 -18.31 8.48 12.31
N PHE A 134 -18.00 8.58 11.02
CA PHE A 134 -19.03 8.85 10.04
C PHE A 134 -19.57 7.55 9.42
N ILE A 135 -20.76 7.11 9.82
CA ILE A 135 -21.50 6.04 9.16
C ILE A 135 -22.60 6.70 8.32
N SER A 136 -22.43 6.71 7.00
CA SER A 136 -23.52 7.05 6.09
C SER A 136 -24.37 5.81 5.78
N PRO A 137 -25.64 5.95 5.41
CA PRO A 137 -26.48 4.82 5.00
C PRO A 137 -25.89 3.99 3.85
N GLY A 138 -25.03 4.59 3.02
CA GLY A 138 -24.32 3.91 1.92
C GLY A 138 -23.14 3.05 2.35
N ASN A 139 -22.63 3.20 3.59
CA ASN A 139 -21.42 2.53 4.08
C ASN A 139 -21.69 1.30 4.96
N GLN A 140 -22.96 0.95 5.18
CA GLN A 140 -23.36 -0.18 6.08
C GLN A 140 -22.78 -1.53 5.64
N TYR A 141 -22.50 -1.75 4.36
CA TYR A 141 -21.94 -3.00 3.84
C TYR A 141 -20.49 -3.27 4.27
N ILE A 142 -19.80 -2.23 4.77
CA ILE A 142 -18.39 -2.29 5.15
C ILE A 142 -18.23 -2.49 6.67
N ALA A 143 -19.34 -2.69 7.40
CA ALA A 143 -19.39 -2.55 8.86
C ALA A 143 -18.22 -3.22 9.61
N THR A 144 -17.93 -4.50 9.35
CA THR A 144 -16.88 -5.23 10.09
C THR A 144 -15.47 -4.75 9.74
N GLN A 145 -15.19 -4.49 8.46
CA GLN A 145 -13.88 -4.03 8.02
C GLN A 145 -13.68 -2.54 8.34
N TYR A 146 -14.77 -1.79 8.35
CA TYR A 146 -14.83 -0.40 8.76
C TYR A 146 -14.44 -0.26 10.24
N HIS A 147 -15.00 -1.09 11.10
CA HIS A 147 -14.66 -1.10 12.52
C HIS A 147 -13.21 -1.48 12.77
N PHE A 148 -12.66 -2.42 12.00
CA PHE A 148 -11.29 -2.88 12.17
C PHE A 148 -10.24 -1.77 11.91
N ASN A 149 -10.27 -1.09 10.76
CA ASN A 149 -9.31 -0.02 10.46
C ASN A 149 -9.39 1.09 11.49
N LYS A 150 -10.61 1.49 11.84
CA LYS A 150 -10.86 2.54 12.82
C LYS A 150 -10.36 2.15 14.21
N GLU A 151 -10.63 0.92 14.66
CA GLU A 151 -10.11 0.41 15.93
C GLU A 151 -8.59 0.53 15.97
N LYS A 152 -7.89 0.15 14.89
CA LYS A 152 -6.43 0.18 14.82
C LYS A 152 -5.85 1.58 14.76
N VAL A 153 -6.57 2.54 14.18
CA VAL A 153 -6.20 3.96 14.25
C VAL A 153 -6.45 4.52 15.66
N GLN A 154 -7.58 4.20 16.29
CA GLN A 154 -7.93 4.68 17.63
C GLN A 154 -7.06 4.08 18.73
N SER A 155 -6.64 2.83 18.60
CA SER A 155 -5.69 2.20 19.52
C SER A 155 -4.27 2.73 19.38
N GLY A 156 -3.97 3.52 18.34
CA GLY A 156 -2.62 4.02 18.06
C GLY A 156 -1.69 2.97 17.47
N ASP A 157 -2.23 1.84 16.99
CA ASP A 157 -1.43 0.83 16.30
C ASP A 157 -0.93 1.31 14.94
N VAL A 158 -1.76 2.11 14.25
CA VAL A 158 -1.44 2.72 12.95
C VAL A 158 -1.88 4.18 12.90
N ILE A 159 -1.20 4.96 12.07
CA ILE A 159 -1.59 6.32 11.71
C ILE A 159 -1.63 6.43 10.19
N ILE A 160 -2.65 7.10 9.64
CA ILE A 160 -2.86 7.18 8.19
C ILE A 160 -2.57 8.59 7.71
N HIS A 161 -1.69 8.72 6.74
CA HIS A 161 -1.30 9.96 6.09
C HIS A 161 -1.78 10.01 4.64
N TYR A 162 -2.00 11.21 4.15
CA TYR A 162 -2.24 11.41 2.72
C TYR A 162 -0.91 11.49 1.98
N VAL A 163 -0.81 10.79 0.86
CA VAL A 163 0.28 10.94 -0.11
C VAL A 163 -0.31 11.36 -1.46
N ASN A 164 0.42 12.19 -2.21
CA ASN A 164 0.01 12.50 -3.58
C ASN A 164 0.13 11.26 -4.47
N THR A 165 -0.86 11.01 -5.35
CA THR A 165 -0.89 9.85 -6.25
C THR A 165 0.41 9.67 -7.03
N VAL A 166 1.04 10.75 -7.50
CA VAL A 166 2.33 10.69 -8.22
C VAL A 166 3.45 10.08 -7.38
N ASN A 167 3.31 10.16 -6.05
CA ASN A 167 4.30 9.69 -5.08
C ASN A 167 3.89 8.36 -4.42
N ASN A 168 2.73 7.80 -4.76
CA ASN A 168 2.28 6.54 -4.19
C ASN A 168 2.96 5.35 -4.88
N ILE A 169 3.98 4.78 -4.25
CA ILE A 169 4.69 3.63 -4.82
C ILE A 169 3.83 2.36 -4.90
N ALA A 170 2.68 2.32 -4.23
CA ALA A 170 1.74 1.21 -4.32
C ALA A 170 1.00 1.13 -5.66
N ASP A 171 1.01 2.20 -6.46
CA ASP A 171 0.44 2.25 -7.82
C ASP A 171 0.95 1.12 -8.72
N ILE A 172 2.21 0.69 -8.54
CA ILE A 172 2.81 -0.41 -9.34
C ILE A 172 2.07 -1.75 -9.16
N PHE A 173 1.35 -1.92 -8.05
CA PHE A 173 0.60 -3.16 -7.75
C PHE A 173 -0.83 -3.14 -8.27
N THR A 174 -1.32 -2.00 -8.78
CA THR A 174 -2.73 -1.82 -9.14
C THR A 174 -2.96 -1.31 -10.56
N LYS A 175 -1.94 -0.69 -11.18
CA LYS A 175 -2.05 0.01 -12.46
C LYS A 175 -0.95 -0.41 -13.43
N ALA A 176 -1.27 -0.46 -14.72
CA ALA A 176 -0.26 -0.53 -15.77
C ALA A 176 0.37 0.86 -15.94
N LEU A 177 1.63 0.99 -15.53
CA LEU A 177 2.36 2.25 -15.53
C LEU A 177 3.35 2.34 -16.70
N GLY A 178 3.64 3.55 -17.15
CA GLY A 178 4.68 3.79 -18.16
C GLY A 178 6.07 3.44 -17.63
N ARG A 179 6.97 3.03 -18.53
CA ARG A 179 8.31 2.53 -18.19
C ARG A 179 9.11 3.44 -17.25
N GLN A 180 9.10 4.75 -17.49
CA GLN A 180 9.84 5.71 -16.66
C GLN A 180 9.31 5.74 -15.22
N VAL A 181 7.99 5.70 -15.04
CA VAL A 181 7.34 5.67 -13.73
C VAL A 181 7.67 4.37 -13.01
N VAL A 182 7.60 3.24 -13.71
CA VAL A 182 7.98 1.92 -13.17
C VAL A 182 9.44 1.93 -12.70
N ASP A 183 10.37 2.43 -13.50
CA ASP A 183 11.79 2.48 -13.12
C ASP A 183 12.01 3.37 -11.89
N THR A 184 11.33 4.52 -11.78
CA THR A 184 11.41 5.40 -10.61
C THR A 184 10.87 4.71 -9.36
N ILE A 185 9.69 4.11 -9.45
CA ILE A 185 9.08 3.38 -8.32
C ILE A 185 9.96 2.20 -7.90
N LEU A 186 10.49 1.42 -8.85
CA LEU A 186 11.35 0.28 -8.55
C LEU A 186 12.66 0.70 -7.85
N ARG A 187 13.23 1.85 -8.17
CA ARG A 187 14.43 2.36 -7.48
C ARG A 187 14.14 2.62 -6.00
N MET A 188 13.03 3.27 -5.68
CA MET A 188 12.60 3.49 -4.31
C MET A 188 12.23 2.18 -3.61
N LEU A 189 11.39 1.36 -4.27
CA LEU A 189 10.88 0.10 -3.74
C LEU A 189 12.00 -0.90 -3.42
N LEU A 190 13.01 -0.99 -4.26
CA LEU A 190 14.14 -1.92 -4.07
C LEU A 190 15.28 -1.35 -3.21
N GLY A 191 15.13 -0.16 -2.64
CA GLY A 191 16.12 0.47 -1.77
C GLY A 191 17.32 1.06 -2.50
N TYR A 192 17.19 1.40 -3.79
CA TYR A 192 18.25 2.06 -4.56
C TYR A 192 18.19 3.59 -4.46
N ASP A 193 17.06 4.14 -4.04
CA ASP A 193 16.84 5.58 -3.90
C ASP A 193 16.06 5.88 -2.60
N PRO A 194 16.68 5.64 -1.42
CA PRO A 194 16.03 5.85 -0.14
C PRO A 194 15.75 7.32 0.16
N ASP A 195 16.55 8.24 -0.39
CA ASP A 195 16.40 9.67 -0.11
C ASP A 195 15.17 10.25 -0.81
N GLN A 196 14.87 9.81 -2.03
CA GLN A 196 13.63 10.19 -2.70
C GLN A 196 12.41 9.70 -1.92
N LEU A 197 12.44 8.47 -1.41
CA LEU A 197 11.37 7.96 -0.55
C LEU A 197 11.22 8.79 0.72
N LYS A 198 12.30 9.13 1.41
CA LYS A 198 12.28 10.00 2.59
C LYS A 198 11.70 11.39 2.30
N MET A 199 12.02 11.97 1.15
CA MET A 199 11.45 13.26 0.74
C MET A 199 9.93 13.20 0.55
N ILE A 200 9.44 12.12 -0.08
CA ILE A 200 8.00 11.88 -0.28
C ILE A 200 7.27 11.78 1.07
N LEU A 201 7.83 11.01 1.99
CA LEU A 201 7.25 10.80 3.32
C LEU A 201 7.19 12.11 4.11
N LYS A 202 8.28 12.89 4.13
CA LYS A 202 8.32 14.21 4.78
C LYS A 202 7.29 15.18 4.20
N ALA A 203 7.11 15.20 2.87
CA ALA A 203 6.13 16.07 2.22
C ALA A 203 4.67 15.67 2.55
N ALA A 204 4.41 14.40 2.86
CA ALA A 204 3.12 13.91 3.33
C ALA A 204 2.84 14.38 4.77
N ASP A 205 3.83 14.35 5.66
CA ASP A 205 3.71 14.79 7.06
C ASP A 205 3.42 16.29 7.20
N ILE A 206 4.09 17.15 6.41
CA ILE A 206 3.92 18.61 6.46
C ILE A 206 2.47 19.03 6.18
N LYS A 207 1.81 18.37 5.22
CA LYS A 207 0.40 18.67 4.90
C LYS A 207 -0.57 18.27 6.01
N HIS A 208 -0.17 17.39 6.91
CA HIS A 208 -1.01 16.94 8.00
C HIS A 208 -1.03 17.92 9.18
N THR A 209 0.11 18.56 9.45
CA THR A 209 0.23 19.59 10.50
C THR A 209 -0.52 20.88 10.14
N GLU A 210 -0.59 21.23 8.86
CA GLU A 210 -1.33 22.42 8.40
C GLU A 210 -2.85 22.22 8.40
N SER A 211 -3.35 20.98 8.20
CA SER A 211 -4.80 20.69 8.20
C SER A 211 -5.40 20.47 9.59
N SER A 212 -4.60 20.31 10.62
CA SER A 212 -5.03 20.17 12.01
C SER A 212 -5.07 21.49 12.79
N THR A 213 -4.72 22.61 12.15
CA THR A 213 -4.72 23.97 12.74
C THR A 213 -5.84 24.88 12.20
N LEU A 214 -6.79 24.33 11.45
CA LEU A 214 -8.04 24.97 11.00
C LEU A 214 -9.25 24.21 11.55
#